data_e5736f468fea759f6411d88ef3c40872
#
_entry.id   e5736f468fea759f6411d88ef3c40872
#
_cell.length_a   1.000
_cell.length_b   1.000
_cell.length_c   1.000
_cell.angle_alpha   90.00
_cell.angle_beta   90.00
_cell.angle_gamma   90.00
#
_symmetry.space_group_name_H-M   'P 1'
#
loop_
_entity.id
_entity.type
_entity.pdbx_description
1 polymer ?
#
loop_
_entity_poly.entity_id
_entity_poly.type
_entity_poly.pdbx_seq_one_letter_code
_entity_poly.pdbx_strand_id
1 'polypeptide(L)'
;MAVLESGAVDASLLSVPENVMAREKGYNELLFLGDVVEFAQSGLGTTEKRIKDNPDEVYRTVRAQLRSLMFLLDKSREGEIVDLIMKRWKLSDRKIAEAIFQDVRRVLAKDAVVTPASIQSLIDLARESAKVTRPVRIEEVVDFSFVDRARKELGLMK
;
A
#
# COMPACT_ATOMS: atom_id res chain seq x y z
N MET A 1 19.33 2.27 -2.54
CA MET A 1 20.17 2.16 -3.78
C MET A 1 21.62 2.55 -3.52
N ALA A 2 21.97 3.77 -3.10
CA ALA A 2 23.36 4.24 -3.05
C ALA A 2 24.34 3.34 -2.27
N VAL A 3 23.94 2.81 -1.12
CA VAL A 3 24.79 1.90 -0.31
C VAL A 3 25.00 0.53 -0.98
N LEU A 4 24.03 0.06 -1.75
CA LEU A 4 24.14 -1.17 -2.54
C LEU A 4 25.08 -0.94 -3.75
N GLU A 5 24.93 0.18 -4.44
CA GLU A 5 25.75 0.56 -5.59
C GLU A 5 27.23 0.80 -5.21
N SER A 6 27.49 1.32 -4.02
CA SER A 6 28.86 1.52 -3.52
C SER A 6 29.52 0.25 -2.98
N GLY A 7 28.78 -0.87 -2.90
CA GLY A 7 29.26 -2.10 -2.27
C GLY A 7 29.43 -2.01 -0.74
N ALA A 8 28.81 -0.99 -0.10
CA ALA A 8 28.84 -0.85 1.34
C ALA A 8 27.96 -1.89 2.07
N VAL A 9 27.02 -2.50 1.35
CA VAL A 9 26.18 -3.61 1.80
C VAL A 9 26.05 -4.65 0.69
N ASP A 10 25.92 -5.92 1.08
CA ASP A 10 25.75 -7.04 0.13
C ASP A 10 24.29 -7.21 -0.31
N ALA A 11 23.33 -6.76 0.50
CA ALA A 11 21.91 -6.79 0.20
C ALA A 11 21.19 -5.62 0.86
N SER A 12 20.02 -5.25 0.32
CA SER A 12 19.19 -4.16 0.85
C SER A 12 17.72 -4.43 0.62
N LEU A 13 16.87 -3.99 1.54
CA LEU A 13 15.43 -3.93 1.34
C LEU A 13 15.10 -2.68 0.53
N LEU A 14 14.45 -2.88 -0.61
CA LEU A 14 14.06 -1.80 -1.52
C LEU A 14 12.55 -1.78 -1.71
N SER A 15 11.98 -0.58 -1.80
CA SER A 15 10.59 -0.35 -2.15
C SER A 15 10.46 0.06 -3.61
N VAL A 16 9.25 0.12 -4.13
CA VAL A 16 8.95 0.72 -5.44
C VAL A 16 9.21 2.24 -5.37
N PRO A 17 9.92 2.83 -6.32
CA PRO A 17 10.43 2.28 -7.59
C PRO A 17 11.85 1.70 -7.54
N GLU A 18 12.57 1.81 -6.42
CA GLU A 18 13.99 1.47 -6.33
C GLU A 18 14.27 -0.01 -6.60
N ASN A 19 13.35 -0.92 -6.23
CA ASN A 19 13.48 -2.34 -6.54
C ASN A 19 13.48 -2.60 -8.06
N VAL A 20 12.63 -1.91 -8.83
CA VAL A 20 12.61 -2.02 -10.29
C VAL A 20 13.89 -1.46 -10.88
N MET A 21 14.33 -0.28 -10.41
CA MET A 21 15.59 0.34 -10.87
C MET A 21 16.81 -0.51 -10.56
N ALA A 22 16.81 -1.25 -9.45
CA ALA A 22 17.87 -2.19 -9.11
C ALA A 22 17.92 -3.37 -10.11
N ARG A 23 16.77 -3.96 -10.43
CA ARG A 23 16.69 -5.03 -11.44
C ARG A 23 17.20 -4.58 -12.81
N GLU A 24 16.83 -3.38 -13.25
CA GLU A 24 17.30 -2.79 -14.51
C GLU A 24 18.83 -2.55 -14.52
N LYS A 25 19.44 -2.36 -13.37
CA LYS A 25 20.89 -2.24 -13.21
C LYS A 25 21.60 -3.60 -13.05
N GLY A 26 20.85 -4.71 -13.15
CA GLY A 26 21.42 -6.06 -13.09
C GLY A 26 21.55 -6.63 -11.68
N TYR A 27 20.98 -6.00 -10.65
CA TYR A 27 20.90 -6.59 -9.31
C TYR A 27 19.84 -7.68 -9.26
N ASN A 28 20.12 -8.73 -8.50
CA ASN A 28 19.21 -9.86 -8.34
C ASN A 28 18.16 -9.57 -7.25
N GLU A 29 16.89 -9.81 -7.54
CA GLU A 29 15.83 -9.88 -6.53
C GLU A 29 15.93 -11.24 -5.82
N LEU A 30 16.29 -11.22 -4.54
CA LEU A 30 16.41 -12.44 -3.73
C LEU A 30 15.05 -12.90 -3.22
N LEU A 31 14.17 -11.97 -2.91
CA LEU A 31 12.86 -12.25 -2.36
C LEU A 31 11.93 -11.05 -2.57
N PHE A 32 10.70 -11.30 -3.03
CA PHE A 32 9.63 -10.32 -3.01
C PHE A 32 8.77 -10.56 -1.76
N LEU A 33 8.85 -9.65 -0.79
CA LEU A 33 8.22 -9.86 0.52
C LEU A 33 6.71 -10.06 0.44
N GLY A 34 6.04 -9.43 -0.53
CA GLY A 34 4.59 -9.60 -0.73
C GLY A 34 4.15 -11.03 -1.10
N ASP A 35 5.07 -11.92 -1.48
CA ASP A 35 4.76 -13.33 -1.74
C ASP A 35 4.80 -14.22 -0.49
N VAL A 36 5.47 -13.75 0.57
CA VAL A 36 5.73 -14.58 1.76
C VAL A 36 5.15 -13.99 3.05
N VAL A 37 4.87 -12.68 3.05
CA VAL A 37 4.34 -11.98 4.23
C VAL A 37 3.11 -11.19 3.83
N GLU A 38 1.98 -11.52 4.45
CA GLU A 38 0.80 -10.66 4.41
C GLU A 38 0.96 -9.54 5.43
N PHE A 39 1.21 -8.32 4.95
CA PHE A 39 1.52 -7.18 5.79
C PHE A 39 0.75 -5.94 5.33
N ALA A 40 0.00 -5.31 6.22
CA ALA A 40 -0.70 -4.06 5.94
C ALA A 40 0.29 -2.89 5.94
N GLN A 41 0.94 -2.64 4.80
CA GLN A 41 2.04 -1.68 4.69
C GLN A 41 1.58 -0.21 4.76
N SER A 42 0.38 0.10 4.29
CA SER A 42 -0.12 1.47 4.25
C SER A 42 -1.63 1.54 4.45
N GLY A 43 -2.09 2.68 4.94
CA GLY A 43 -3.51 2.95 5.16
C GLY A 43 -3.76 4.44 5.34
N LEU A 44 -5.03 4.82 5.44
CA LEU A 44 -5.42 6.17 5.82
C LEU A 44 -5.46 6.28 7.35
N GLY A 45 -4.68 7.20 7.89
CA GLY A 45 -4.70 7.54 9.32
C GLY A 45 -5.40 8.88 9.56
N THR A 46 -6.19 8.94 10.63
CA THR A 46 -6.81 10.18 11.12
C THR A 46 -7.00 10.11 12.64
N THR A 47 -7.50 11.18 13.24
CA THR A 47 -7.76 11.23 14.68
C THR A 47 -9.23 10.87 14.98
N GLU A 48 -9.48 10.30 16.17
CA GLU A 48 -10.86 10.06 16.66
C GLU A 48 -11.69 11.35 16.65
N LYS A 49 -11.05 12.47 17.03
CA LYS A 49 -11.70 13.79 16.98
C LYS A 49 -12.18 14.11 15.55
N ARG A 50 -11.37 13.85 14.53
CA ARG A 50 -11.75 14.10 13.14
C ARG A 50 -12.88 13.19 12.67
N ILE A 51 -12.84 11.93 13.07
CA ILE A 51 -13.92 10.96 12.78
C ILE A 51 -15.24 11.45 13.38
N LYS A 52 -15.20 11.94 14.63
CA LYS A 52 -16.40 12.41 15.35
C LYS A 52 -16.94 13.73 14.81
N ASP A 53 -16.06 14.71 14.58
CA ASP A 53 -16.47 16.07 14.23
C ASP A 53 -16.78 16.24 12.74
N ASN A 54 -16.16 15.45 11.87
CA ASN A 54 -16.27 15.58 10.42
C ASN A 54 -16.41 14.21 9.71
N PRO A 55 -17.36 13.36 10.08
CA PRO A 55 -17.49 11.99 9.54
C PRO A 55 -17.72 11.97 8.02
N ASP A 56 -18.41 12.96 7.46
CA ASP A 56 -18.63 13.04 6.02
C ASP A 56 -17.37 13.34 5.23
N GLU A 57 -16.46 14.12 5.78
CA GLU A 57 -15.17 14.38 5.15
C GLU A 57 -14.30 13.11 5.17
N VAL A 58 -14.25 12.41 6.30
CA VAL A 58 -13.56 11.12 6.42
C VAL A 58 -14.13 10.13 5.42
N TYR A 59 -15.46 10.02 5.35
CA TYR A 59 -16.13 9.16 4.39
C TYR A 59 -15.76 9.48 2.93
N ARG A 60 -15.84 10.76 2.54
CA ARG A 60 -15.49 11.19 1.17
C ARG A 60 -14.04 10.87 0.83
N THR A 61 -13.12 11.01 1.78
CA THR A 61 -11.71 10.68 1.61
C THR A 61 -11.53 9.17 1.40
N VAL A 62 -12.13 8.34 2.24
CA VAL A 62 -12.09 6.88 2.10
C VAL A 62 -12.69 6.43 0.78
N ARG A 63 -13.86 6.99 0.41
CA ARG A 63 -14.52 6.68 -0.87
C ARG A 63 -13.65 7.08 -2.08
N ALA A 64 -12.98 8.23 -2.03
CA ALA A 64 -12.07 8.65 -3.09
C ALA A 64 -10.88 7.70 -3.22
N GLN A 65 -10.30 7.27 -2.09
CA GLN A 65 -9.21 6.29 -2.07
C GLN A 65 -9.64 4.95 -2.65
N LEU A 66 -10.83 4.47 -2.31
CA LEU A 66 -11.38 3.23 -2.84
C LEU A 66 -11.61 3.31 -4.36
N ARG A 67 -12.12 4.44 -4.86
CA ARG A 67 -12.24 4.68 -6.31
C ARG A 67 -10.87 4.70 -7.01
N SER A 68 -9.84 5.26 -6.37
CA SER A 68 -8.48 5.24 -6.89
C SER A 68 -7.94 3.81 -6.97
N LEU A 69 -8.21 2.98 -5.97
CA LEU A 69 -7.85 1.56 -6.00
C LEU A 69 -8.55 0.82 -7.16
N MET A 70 -9.86 1.05 -7.35
CA MET A 70 -10.60 0.46 -8.49
C MET A 70 -10.00 0.89 -9.82
N PHE A 71 -9.62 2.16 -9.95
CA PHE A 71 -8.97 2.67 -11.15
C PHE A 71 -7.63 1.95 -11.41
N LEU A 72 -6.79 1.76 -10.36
CA LEU A 72 -5.51 1.05 -10.48
C LEU A 72 -5.66 -0.44 -10.81
N LEU A 73 -6.78 -1.06 -10.43
CA LEU A 73 -7.07 -2.46 -10.69
C LEU A 73 -7.71 -2.70 -12.06
N ASP A 74 -8.25 -1.67 -12.71
CA ASP A 74 -8.87 -1.75 -14.02
C ASP A 74 -7.82 -1.97 -15.11
N LYS A 75 -7.81 -3.19 -15.68
CA LYS A 75 -6.86 -3.56 -16.73
C LYS A 75 -7.01 -2.72 -18.01
N SER A 76 -8.19 -2.19 -18.30
CA SER A 76 -8.43 -1.37 -19.48
C SER A 76 -7.73 -0.01 -19.41
N ARG A 77 -7.32 0.41 -18.22
CA ARG A 77 -6.66 1.70 -17.95
C ARG A 77 -5.15 1.60 -17.77
N GLU A 78 -4.54 0.44 -18.03
CA GLU A 78 -3.11 0.22 -17.82
C GLU A 78 -2.24 1.28 -18.52
N GLY A 79 -2.53 1.61 -19.78
CA GLY A 79 -1.80 2.64 -20.51
C GLY A 79 -1.86 4.02 -19.85
N GLU A 80 -3.06 4.43 -19.41
CA GLU A 80 -3.27 5.70 -18.71
C GLU A 80 -2.51 5.74 -17.37
N ILE A 81 -2.52 4.63 -16.62
CA ILE A 81 -1.83 4.52 -15.33
C ILE A 81 -0.31 4.58 -15.54
N VAL A 82 0.22 3.88 -16.53
CA VAL A 82 1.64 3.94 -16.88
C VAL A 82 2.07 5.37 -17.25
N ASP A 83 1.27 6.08 -18.03
CA ASP A 83 1.54 7.48 -18.38
C ASP A 83 1.54 8.39 -17.15
N LEU A 84 0.64 8.17 -16.19
CA LEU A 84 0.62 8.87 -14.90
C LEU A 84 1.88 8.59 -14.08
N ILE A 85 2.34 7.33 -14.04
CA ILE A 85 3.59 6.92 -13.37
C ILE A 85 4.78 7.64 -14.00
N MET A 86 4.91 7.61 -15.33
CA MET A 86 5.97 8.28 -16.04
C MET A 86 6.01 9.78 -15.72
N LYS A 87 4.85 10.44 -15.76
CA LYS A 87 4.72 11.86 -15.44
C LYS A 87 5.07 12.15 -13.98
N ARG A 88 4.56 11.36 -13.04
CA ARG A 88 4.71 11.59 -11.59
C ARG A 88 6.16 11.42 -11.14
N TRP A 89 6.84 10.40 -11.64
CA TRP A 89 8.23 10.09 -11.29
C TRP A 89 9.26 10.59 -12.31
N LYS A 90 8.79 11.32 -13.34
CA LYS A 90 9.65 11.90 -14.40
C LYS A 90 10.50 10.83 -15.08
N LEU A 91 9.92 9.66 -15.33
CA LEU A 91 10.57 8.56 -16.01
C LEU A 91 10.56 8.81 -17.53
N SER A 92 11.70 8.54 -18.17
CA SER A 92 11.83 8.59 -19.64
C SER A 92 11.60 7.21 -20.28
N ASP A 93 11.78 6.12 -19.54
CA ASP A 93 11.60 4.76 -20.02
C ASP A 93 10.25 4.19 -19.60
N ARG A 94 9.41 3.90 -20.60
CA ARG A 94 8.08 3.32 -20.40
C ARG A 94 8.13 1.91 -19.81
N LYS A 95 9.15 1.10 -20.15
CA LYS A 95 9.30 -0.26 -19.62
C LYS A 95 9.48 -0.25 -18.11
N ILE A 96 10.25 0.71 -17.59
CA ILE A 96 10.42 0.90 -16.15
C ILE A 96 9.07 1.24 -15.49
N ALA A 97 8.28 2.15 -16.09
CA ALA A 97 6.97 2.51 -15.57
C ALA A 97 5.98 1.33 -15.59
N GLU A 98 6.01 0.50 -16.63
CA GLU A 98 5.22 -0.72 -16.72
C GLU A 98 5.64 -1.75 -15.64
N ALA A 99 6.93 -1.98 -15.44
CA ALA A 99 7.43 -2.88 -14.40
C ALA A 99 7.04 -2.39 -12.99
N ILE A 100 7.14 -1.09 -12.73
CA ILE A 100 6.67 -0.45 -11.50
C ILE A 100 5.17 -0.72 -11.29
N PHE A 101 4.36 -0.54 -12.33
CA PHE A 101 2.93 -0.76 -12.23
C PHE A 101 2.58 -2.23 -11.95
N GLN A 102 3.28 -3.18 -12.54
CA GLN A 102 3.07 -4.60 -12.27
C GLN A 102 3.42 -4.94 -10.81
N ASP A 103 4.55 -4.45 -10.28
CA ASP A 103 4.92 -4.67 -8.88
C ASP A 103 3.88 -4.04 -7.92
N VAL A 104 3.41 -2.82 -8.19
CA VAL A 104 2.35 -2.19 -7.39
C VAL A 104 1.06 -3.03 -7.40
N ARG A 105 0.61 -3.49 -8.58
CA ARG A 105 -0.61 -4.32 -8.69
C ARG A 105 -0.51 -5.65 -7.94
N ARG A 106 0.69 -6.21 -7.84
CA ARG A 106 0.95 -7.47 -7.14
C ARG A 106 0.65 -7.38 -5.64
N VAL A 107 0.83 -6.19 -5.04
CA VAL A 107 0.65 -5.97 -3.59
C VAL A 107 -0.63 -5.24 -3.22
N LEU A 108 -1.42 -4.75 -4.18
CA LEU A 108 -2.67 -4.07 -3.87
C LEU A 108 -3.73 -5.04 -3.32
N ALA A 109 -4.32 -4.68 -2.20
CA ALA A 109 -5.51 -5.37 -1.67
C ALA A 109 -6.69 -5.13 -2.61
N LYS A 110 -7.10 -6.16 -3.35
CA LYS A 110 -8.09 -6.05 -4.46
C LYS A 110 -9.47 -5.56 -4.02
N ASP A 111 -9.82 -5.79 -2.77
CA ASP A 111 -11.10 -5.43 -2.16
C ASP A 111 -10.97 -4.32 -1.12
N ALA A 112 -9.77 -3.70 -1.00
CA ALA A 112 -9.42 -2.72 0.02
C ALA A 112 -9.55 -3.24 1.47
N VAL A 113 -9.47 -4.56 1.66
CA VAL A 113 -9.52 -5.20 2.97
C VAL A 113 -8.17 -5.81 3.28
N VAL A 114 -7.75 -5.65 4.54
CA VAL A 114 -6.62 -6.35 5.13
C VAL A 114 -7.13 -7.35 6.15
N THR A 115 -6.44 -8.48 6.29
CA THR A 115 -6.89 -9.51 7.22
C THR A 115 -6.68 -9.06 8.67
N PRO A 116 -7.52 -9.53 9.61
CA PRO A 116 -7.30 -9.29 11.04
C PRO A 116 -5.93 -9.74 11.52
N ALA A 117 -5.40 -10.84 10.99
CA ALA A 117 -4.08 -11.35 11.32
C ALA A 117 -2.96 -10.36 10.93
N SER A 118 -3.05 -9.75 9.74
CA SER A 118 -2.11 -8.74 9.27
C SER A 118 -2.13 -7.48 10.15
N ILE A 119 -3.32 -7.06 10.58
CA ILE A 119 -3.47 -5.92 11.50
C ILE A 119 -2.91 -6.26 12.88
N GLN A 120 -3.22 -7.45 13.40
CA GLN A 120 -2.72 -7.88 14.71
C GLN A 120 -1.19 -7.93 14.74
N SER A 121 -0.56 -8.42 13.68
CA SER A 121 0.91 -8.44 13.56
C SER A 121 1.50 -7.03 13.63
N LEU A 122 0.86 -6.03 13.01
CA LEU A 122 1.28 -4.63 13.12
C LEU A 122 1.11 -4.06 14.52
N ILE A 123 -0.01 -4.38 15.18
CA ILE A 123 -0.27 -3.97 16.55
C ILE A 123 0.81 -4.53 17.48
N ASP A 124 1.15 -5.82 17.34
CA ASP A 124 2.12 -6.48 18.18
C ASP A 124 3.53 -5.89 17.99
N LEU A 125 3.93 -5.64 16.75
CA LEU A 125 5.19 -4.96 16.42
C LEU A 125 5.25 -3.53 16.98
N ALA A 126 4.17 -2.78 16.83
CA ALA A 126 4.07 -1.41 17.35
C ALA A 126 4.11 -1.38 18.88
N ARG A 127 3.42 -2.34 19.53
CA ARG A 127 3.44 -2.49 21.00
C ARG A 127 4.85 -2.78 21.51
N GLU A 128 5.56 -3.70 20.88
CA GLU A 128 6.94 -4.03 21.24
C GLU A 128 7.83 -2.79 21.12
N SER A 129 7.78 -2.09 19.98
CA SER A 129 8.57 -0.88 19.73
C SER A 129 8.26 0.25 20.70
N ALA A 130 6.98 0.44 21.04
CA ALA A 130 6.52 1.47 21.98
C ALA A 130 6.54 1.04 23.45
N LYS A 131 6.98 -0.21 23.75
CA LYS A 131 7.00 -0.80 25.10
C LYS A 131 5.63 -0.79 25.79
N VAL A 132 4.56 -0.99 25.01
CA VAL A 132 3.20 -1.05 25.53
C VAL A 132 2.90 -2.49 25.98
N THR A 133 2.69 -2.69 27.27
CA THR A 133 2.48 -4.04 27.87
C THR A 133 1.03 -4.51 27.83
N ARG A 134 0.06 -3.58 27.80
CA ARG A 134 -1.35 -3.97 27.72
C ARG A 134 -1.70 -4.55 26.34
N PRO A 135 -2.67 -5.47 26.27
CA PRO A 135 -3.24 -5.85 24.98
C PRO A 135 -3.93 -4.64 24.30
N VAL A 136 -3.83 -4.58 22.98
CA VAL A 136 -4.51 -3.59 22.16
C VAL A 136 -5.36 -4.36 21.15
N ARG A 137 -6.66 -4.09 21.12
CA ARG A 137 -7.60 -4.72 20.21
C ARG A 137 -7.60 -4.01 18.86
N ILE A 138 -7.95 -4.72 17.81
CA ILE A 138 -8.03 -4.17 16.45
C ILE A 138 -8.98 -2.97 16.41
N GLU A 139 -10.14 -3.06 17.07
CA GLU A 139 -11.17 -2.02 17.09
C GLU A 139 -10.73 -0.72 17.79
N GLU A 140 -9.65 -0.78 18.58
CA GLU A 140 -9.07 0.43 19.21
C GLU A 140 -8.20 1.24 18.21
N VAL A 141 -7.78 0.64 17.10
CA VAL A 141 -6.83 1.25 16.17
C VAL A 141 -7.35 1.35 14.74
N VAL A 142 -8.40 0.60 14.40
CA VAL A 142 -8.97 0.55 13.04
C VAL A 142 -10.48 0.70 13.09
N ASP A 143 -11.01 1.56 12.21
CA ASP A 143 -12.43 1.70 11.94
C ASP A 143 -12.71 1.45 10.46
N PHE A 144 -13.23 0.26 10.14
CA PHE A 144 -13.59 -0.12 8.77
C PHE A 144 -15.01 0.29 8.36
N SER A 145 -15.81 0.90 9.23
CA SER A 145 -17.20 1.26 8.92
C SER A 145 -17.31 2.17 7.69
N PHE A 146 -16.37 3.08 7.51
CA PHE A 146 -16.31 3.96 6.34
C PHE A 146 -15.96 3.22 5.05
N VAL A 147 -15.06 2.23 5.12
CA VAL A 147 -14.71 1.37 3.98
C VAL A 147 -15.91 0.51 3.59
N ASP A 148 -16.57 -0.12 4.54
CA ASP A 148 -17.74 -0.97 4.30
C ASP A 148 -18.91 -0.19 3.68
N ARG A 149 -19.18 1.02 4.19
CA ARG A 149 -20.16 1.93 3.59
C ARG A 149 -19.80 2.27 2.15
N ALA A 150 -18.54 2.62 1.88
CA ALA A 150 -18.08 2.98 0.54
C ALA A 150 -18.10 1.78 -0.41
N ARG A 151 -17.71 0.58 0.04
CA ARG A 151 -17.79 -0.67 -0.75
C ARG A 151 -19.23 -1.00 -1.13
N LYS A 152 -20.16 -0.87 -0.18
CA LYS A 152 -21.59 -1.09 -0.43
C LYS A 152 -22.12 -0.11 -1.48
N GLU A 153 -21.83 1.18 -1.35
CA GLU A 153 -22.26 2.22 -2.29
C GLU A 153 -21.68 2.02 -3.70
N LEU A 154 -20.44 1.54 -3.78
CA LEU A 154 -19.76 1.29 -5.07
C LEU A 154 -20.04 -0.10 -5.66
N GLY A 155 -20.91 -0.90 -5.03
CA GLY A 155 -21.29 -2.23 -5.52
C GLY A 155 -20.15 -3.27 -5.43
N LEU A 156 -19.21 -3.09 -4.51
CA LEU A 156 -18.07 -3.99 -4.29
C LEU A 156 -18.35 -5.05 -3.21
N MET A 157 -19.45 -4.94 -2.51
CA MET A 157 -19.96 -5.96 -1.59
C MET A 157 -21.14 -6.66 -2.24
N LYS A 158 -21.09 -8.00 -2.26
CA LYS A 158 -22.25 -8.85 -2.59
C LYS A 158 -23.13 -9.03 -1.37
#